data_e711eddeb7a2b4a9df024dac155c9702
#
_entry.id   e711eddeb7a2b4a9df024dac155c9702
#
_cell.length_a   1.000
_cell.length_b   1.000
_cell.length_c   1.000
_cell.angle_alpha   90.00
_cell.angle_beta   90.00
_cell.angle_gamma   90.00
#
_symmetry.space_group_name_H-M   'P 1'
#
loop_
_entity.id
_entity.type
_entity.pdbx_description
1 polymer ?
#
loop_
_entity_poly.entity_id
_entity_poly.type
_entity_poly.pdbx_seq_one_letter_code
_entity_poly.pdbx_strand_id
1 'polypeptide(L)'
;MYNFSRVRTIIDKEWAEVFKNRVVLFTIILLPLIFTLLPLGMLGFFGSNAAMQGGDSADVPATFAMTCGNLPMMDCVKIFMVNEFMLLYLMMPIMIPITIAAYGIVGEKTTHSLEPLLATPITTEELLFGKGLSAVIPAVIATWGCFLIFLLAVPLTGVSKEVMAYIASPTWILAIFLIGPLMAILAVNFAIFVSSRAADPRVAEQISAVLVMPVMLVLFGQLAGFIVLNVQLILITAVVLVLVDFAMIRLAAHLFRRETILTRWK
;
A
#
# COMPACT_ATOMS: atom_id res chain seq x y z
N MET A 1 28.67 -10.10 6.75
CA MET A 1 28.02 -9.57 7.97
C MET A 1 27.42 -8.22 7.59
N TYR A 2 26.10 -8.08 7.62
CA TYR A 2 25.44 -6.79 7.35
C TYR A 2 25.82 -5.77 8.41
N ASN A 3 26.32 -4.61 8.00
CA ASN A 3 26.63 -3.53 8.93
C ASN A 3 25.39 -2.62 9.08
N PHE A 4 24.63 -2.84 10.14
CA PHE A 4 23.39 -2.12 10.43
C PHE A 4 23.58 -0.58 10.50
N SER A 5 24.75 -0.12 10.93
CA SER A 5 25.10 1.30 10.96
C SER A 5 25.09 1.93 9.56
N ARG A 6 25.59 1.21 8.54
CA ARG A 6 25.60 1.67 7.13
C ARG A 6 24.19 1.74 6.56
N VAL A 7 23.37 0.72 6.83
CA VAL A 7 21.97 0.69 6.39
C VAL A 7 21.20 1.88 6.98
N ARG A 8 21.41 2.18 8.28
CA ARG A 8 20.79 3.33 8.93
C ARG A 8 21.20 4.65 8.28
N THR A 9 22.49 4.83 7.97
CA THR A 9 22.96 6.04 7.29
C THR A 9 22.30 6.23 5.91
N ILE A 10 22.08 5.12 5.17
CA ILE A 10 21.36 5.18 3.89
C ILE A 10 19.91 5.62 4.12
N ILE A 11 19.21 5.04 5.10
CA ILE A 11 17.83 5.40 5.43
C ILE A 11 17.73 6.89 5.80
N ASP A 12 18.60 7.37 6.67
CA ASP A 12 18.60 8.77 7.11
C ASP A 12 18.84 9.74 5.93
N LYS A 13 19.75 9.38 5.00
CA LYS A 13 19.98 10.14 3.76
C LYS A 13 18.74 10.17 2.88
N GLU A 14 18.16 9.00 2.60
CA GLU A 14 16.99 8.86 1.72
C GLU A 14 15.78 9.65 2.30
N TRP A 15 15.56 9.57 3.61
CA TRP A 15 14.49 10.34 4.25
C TRP A 15 14.72 11.84 4.17
N ALA A 16 15.96 12.30 4.34
CA ALA A 16 16.28 13.71 4.17
C ALA A 16 15.97 14.21 2.75
N GLU A 17 16.19 13.40 1.72
CA GLU A 17 15.85 13.72 0.33
C GLU A 17 14.35 13.64 0.05
N VAL A 18 13.67 12.58 0.52
CA VAL A 18 12.22 12.35 0.36
C VAL A 18 11.42 13.49 0.99
N PHE A 19 11.72 13.85 2.25
CA PHE A 19 10.99 14.90 2.96
C PHE A 19 11.30 16.31 2.44
N LYS A 20 12.36 16.50 1.67
CA LYS A 20 12.67 17.73 0.97
C LYS A 20 11.91 17.87 -0.35
N ASN A 21 11.51 16.77 -0.97
CA ASN A 21 10.76 16.77 -2.22
C ASN A 21 9.26 16.99 -1.96
N ARG A 22 8.76 18.18 -2.33
CA ARG A 22 7.36 18.57 -2.11
C ARG A 22 6.34 17.65 -2.81
N VAL A 23 6.69 17.11 -3.98
CA VAL A 23 5.79 16.21 -4.73
C VAL A 23 5.62 14.89 -3.98
N VAL A 24 6.72 14.29 -3.54
CA VAL A 24 6.72 13.04 -2.79
C VAL A 24 6.01 13.23 -1.45
N LEU A 25 6.31 14.32 -0.73
CA LEU A 25 5.66 14.65 0.54
C LEU A 25 4.14 14.81 0.38
N PHE A 26 3.72 15.49 -0.69
CA PHE A 26 2.30 15.67 -0.99
C PHE A 26 1.59 14.34 -1.20
N THR A 27 2.19 13.42 -1.97
CA THR A 27 1.63 12.08 -2.21
C THR A 27 1.54 11.27 -0.91
N ILE A 28 2.59 11.30 -0.08
CA ILE A 28 2.63 10.56 1.19
C ILE A 28 1.56 11.04 2.17
N ILE A 29 1.20 12.34 2.14
CA ILE A 29 0.21 12.92 3.07
C ILE A 29 -1.19 12.88 2.49
N LEU A 30 -1.36 13.31 1.24
CA LEU A 30 -2.68 13.49 0.63
C LEU A 30 -3.42 12.17 0.42
N LEU A 31 -2.72 11.16 -0.09
CA LEU A 31 -3.33 9.87 -0.39
C LEU A 31 -3.94 9.20 0.87
N PRO A 32 -3.18 9.05 1.99
CA PRO A 32 -3.73 8.51 3.22
C PRO A 32 -4.88 9.37 3.79
N LEU A 33 -4.76 10.69 3.68
CA LEU A 33 -5.77 11.61 4.18
C LEU A 33 -7.10 11.45 3.41
N ILE A 34 -7.06 11.36 2.08
CA ILE A 34 -8.24 11.12 1.26
C ILE A 34 -8.88 9.78 1.63
N PHE A 35 -8.10 8.69 1.67
CA PHE A 35 -8.63 7.36 1.97
C PHE A 35 -9.15 7.21 3.40
N THR A 36 -8.77 8.09 4.32
CA THR A 36 -9.29 8.13 5.68
C THR A 36 -10.54 9.01 5.80
N LEU A 37 -10.48 10.22 5.25
CA LEU A 37 -11.58 11.20 5.39
C LEU A 37 -12.80 10.85 4.54
N LEU A 38 -12.60 10.26 3.36
CA LEU A 38 -13.70 9.96 2.44
C LEU A 38 -14.67 8.93 3.04
N PRO A 39 -14.23 7.73 3.53
CA PRO A 39 -15.15 6.80 4.17
C PRO A 39 -15.75 7.33 5.48
N LEU A 40 -15.00 8.11 6.27
CA LEU A 40 -15.54 8.76 7.47
C LEU A 40 -16.65 9.75 7.13
N GLY A 41 -16.44 10.58 6.10
CA GLY A 41 -17.44 11.53 5.63
C GLY A 41 -18.71 10.83 5.12
N MET A 42 -18.56 9.73 4.37
CA MET A 42 -19.70 8.95 3.90
C MET A 42 -20.45 8.29 5.06
N LEU A 43 -19.76 7.65 6.00
CA LEU A 43 -20.41 7.07 7.18
C LEU A 43 -21.18 8.13 8.00
N GLY A 44 -20.60 9.32 8.19
CA GLY A 44 -21.25 10.42 8.88
C GLY A 44 -22.49 10.95 8.14
N PHE A 45 -22.40 11.07 6.82
CA PHE A 45 -23.53 11.49 5.97
C PHE A 45 -24.68 10.48 6.02
N PHE A 46 -24.41 9.19 5.86
CA PHE A 46 -25.43 8.13 5.97
C PHE A 46 -25.91 7.92 7.42
N GLY A 47 -25.12 8.30 8.42
CA GLY A 47 -25.49 8.26 9.83
C GLY A 47 -26.48 9.36 10.22
N SER A 48 -26.33 10.55 9.63
CA SER A 48 -27.13 11.75 9.98
C SER A 48 -28.44 11.91 9.21
N ASN A 49 -28.55 11.32 8.00
CA ASN A 49 -29.72 11.48 7.14
C ASN A 49 -30.69 10.29 7.27
N ALA A 50 -31.60 10.37 8.23
CA ALA A 50 -32.74 9.47 8.38
C ALA A 50 -33.67 9.44 7.13
N ALA A 51 -33.56 10.42 6.24
CA ALA A 51 -34.36 10.52 5.01
C ALA A 51 -33.97 9.51 3.92
N MET A 52 -32.79 8.89 3.99
CA MET A 52 -32.38 7.80 3.09
C MET A 52 -32.77 6.40 3.56
N GLN A 53 -33.65 6.28 4.56
CA GLN A 53 -34.17 4.99 5.04
C GLN A 53 -35.02 4.22 4.01
N GLY A 54 -35.27 4.80 2.84
CA GLY A 54 -35.97 4.19 1.72
C GLY A 54 -35.08 3.84 0.52
N GLY A 55 -33.76 3.80 0.69
CA GLY A 55 -32.84 3.37 -0.38
C GLY A 55 -33.13 1.94 -0.77
N ASP A 56 -33.39 1.72 -2.07
CA ASP A 56 -33.62 0.39 -2.63
C ASP A 56 -32.43 -0.52 -2.32
N SER A 57 -32.75 -1.76 -1.93
CA SER A 57 -31.79 -2.87 -1.73
C SER A 57 -30.97 -3.24 -2.98
N ALA A 58 -31.12 -2.46 -4.07
CA ALA A 58 -30.51 -2.70 -5.38
C ALA A 58 -28.98 -2.52 -5.42
N ASP A 59 -28.39 -1.80 -4.45
CA ASP A 59 -26.99 -1.41 -4.51
C ASP A 59 -26.00 -2.41 -3.83
N VAL A 60 -26.52 -3.40 -3.10
CA VAL A 60 -25.69 -4.42 -2.45
C VAL A 60 -25.77 -5.73 -3.21
N PRO A 61 -24.63 -6.30 -3.67
CA PRO A 61 -24.64 -7.61 -4.34
C PRO A 61 -25.29 -8.70 -3.47
N ALA A 62 -26.11 -9.55 -4.07
CA ALA A 62 -26.85 -10.59 -3.36
C ALA A 62 -25.95 -11.54 -2.54
N THR A 63 -24.76 -11.83 -3.06
CA THR A 63 -23.74 -12.64 -2.36
C THR A 63 -23.21 -11.97 -1.10
N PHE A 64 -23.07 -10.65 -1.11
CA PHE A 64 -22.65 -9.88 0.07
C PHE A 64 -23.82 -9.75 1.06
N ALA A 65 -25.04 -9.51 0.57
CA ALA A 65 -26.24 -9.44 1.41
C ALA A 65 -26.45 -10.70 2.25
N MET A 66 -26.11 -11.88 1.71
CA MET A 66 -26.15 -13.14 2.46
C MET A 66 -25.21 -13.17 3.67
N THR A 67 -24.12 -12.39 3.65
CA THR A 67 -23.17 -12.31 4.77
C THR A 67 -23.66 -11.40 5.90
N CYS A 68 -24.62 -10.53 5.63
CA CYS A 68 -25.20 -9.62 6.61
C CYS A 68 -26.18 -10.32 7.58
N GLY A 69 -26.70 -11.51 7.24
CA GLY A 69 -27.61 -12.26 8.10
C GLY A 69 -28.88 -11.46 8.47
N ASN A 70 -29.14 -11.29 9.76
CA ASN A 70 -30.32 -10.59 10.29
C ASN A 70 -30.09 -9.11 10.58
N LEU A 71 -29.03 -8.50 10.05
CA LEU A 71 -28.74 -7.09 10.27
C LEU A 71 -29.77 -6.19 9.56
N PRO A 72 -30.09 -5.00 10.11
CA PRO A 72 -30.86 -4.00 9.40
C PRO A 72 -30.23 -3.68 8.04
N MET A 73 -31.06 -3.53 7.00
CA MET A 73 -30.57 -3.31 5.63
C MET A 73 -29.62 -2.13 5.53
N MET A 74 -29.89 -1.03 6.26
CA MET A 74 -29.04 0.14 6.29
C MET A 74 -27.63 -0.16 6.85
N ASP A 75 -27.53 -1.02 7.86
CA ASP A 75 -26.22 -1.40 8.43
C ASP A 75 -25.47 -2.34 7.48
N CYS A 76 -26.20 -3.20 6.74
CA CYS A 76 -25.60 -4.00 5.68
C CYS A 76 -25.02 -3.14 4.56
N VAL A 77 -25.71 -2.08 4.11
CA VAL A 77 -25.22 -1.10 3.14
C VAL A 77 -23.98 -0.39 3.66
N LYS A 78 -23.96 0.04 4.92
CA LYS A 78 -22.79 0.68 5.54
C LYS A 78 -21.59 -0.30 5.60
N ILE A 79 -21.82 -1.53 5.98
CA ILE A 79 -20.79 -2.57 6.02
C ILE A 79 -20.22 -2.81 4.62
N PHE A 80 -21.08 -2.89 3.60
CA PHE A 80 -20.64 -3.06 2.22
C PHE A 80 -19.79 -1.87 1.77
N MET A 81 -20.24 -0.64 1.98
CA MET A 81 -19.47 0.57 1.65
C MET A 81 -18.11 0.59 2.36
N VAL A 82 -18.09 0.33 3.67
CA VAL A 82 -16.84 0.26 4.42
C VAL A 82 -15.91 -0.80 3.84
N ASN A 83 -16.45 -1.96 3.48
CA ASN A 83 -15.67 -3.04 2.90
C ASN A 83 -14.97 -2.63 1.60
N GLU A 84 -15.64 -1.88 0.72
CA GLU A 84 -15.04 -1.35 -0.52
C GLU A 84 -13.95 -0.32 -0.22
N PHE A 85 -14.17 0.60 0.72
CA PHE A 85 -13.18 1.57 1.12
C PHE A 85 -11.96 0.96 1.81
N MET A 86 -12.15 -0.12 2.57
CA MET A 86 -11.04 -0.83 3.21
C MET A 86 -10.11 -1.49 2.20
N LEU A 87 -10.62 -1.92 1.04
CA LEU A 87 -9.76 -2.35 -0.08
C LEU A 87 -8.89 -1.22 -0.61
N LEU A 88 -9.42 0.00 -0.68
CA LEU A 88 -8.64 1.16 -1.10
C LEU A 88 -7.49 1.48 -0.13
N TYR A 89 -7.62 1.15 1.16
CA TYR A 89 -6.51 1.25 2.10
C TYR A 89 -5.31 0.40 1.69
N LEU A 90 -5.53 -0.76 1.07
CA LEU A 90 -4.45 -1.62 0.58
C LEU A 90 -3.70 -1.03 -0.62
N MET A 91 -4.20 0.06 -1.22
CA MET A 91 -3.44 0.82 -2.22
C MET A 91 -2.33 1.68 -1.60
N MET A 92 -2.49 2.14 -0.35
CA MET A 92 -1.47 2.99 0.30
C MET A 92 -0.10 2.29 0.38
N PRO A 93 0.00 1.05 0.90
CA PRO A 93 1.27 0.34 0.98
C PRO A 93 1.87 -0.04 -0.38
N ILE A 94 1.13 0.16 -1.49
CA ILE A 94 1.65 0.01 -2.85
C ILE A 94 2.12 1.36 -3.39
N MET A 95 1.27 2.37 -3.37
CA MET A 95 1.52 3.65 -4.04
C MET A 95 2.63 4.47 -3.38
N ILE A 96 2.61 4.56 -2.03
CA ILE A 96 3.60 5.36 -1.30
C ILE A 96 5.03 4.89 -1.55
N PRO A 97 5.37 3.59 -1.39
CA PRO A 97 6.74 3.16 -1.58
C PRO A 97 7.17 3.15 -3.05
N ILE A 98 6.25 2.99 -4.01
CA ILE A 98 6.56 3.14 -5.44
C ILE A 98 7.08 4.55 -5.72
N THR A 99 6.37 5.58 -5.26
CA THR A 99 6.78 6.97 -5.45
C THR A 99 8.16 7.22 -4.84
N ILE A 100 8.39 6.80 -3.59
CA ILE A 100 9.68 6.98 -2.92
C ILE A 100 10.80 6.25 -3.68
N ALA A 101 10.60 4.98 -4.03
CA ALA A 101 11.63 4.18 -4.68
C ALA A 101 11.93 4.65 -6.12
N ALA A 102 10.92 5.08 -6.87
CA ALA A 102 11.10 5.59 -8.23
C ALA A 102 11.96 6.86 -8.23
N TYR A 103 11.67 7.81 -7.34
CA TYR A 103 12.45 9.05 -7.23
C TYR A 103 13.86 8.82 -6.65
N GLY A 104 14.00 7.93 -5.66
CA GLY A 104 15.29 7.67 -5.02
C GLY A 104 16.31 7.00 -5.94
N ILE A 105 15.89 6.09 -6.82
CA ILE A 105 16.82 5.35 -7.70
C ILE A 105 17.07 6.08 -9.00
N VAL A 106 16.03 6.51 -9.71
CA VAL A 106 16.20 7.21 -10.99
C VAL A 106 16.79 8.61 -10.76
N GLY A 107 16.46 9.26 -9.64
CA GLY A 107 17.04 10.54 -9.25
C GLY A 107 18.56 10.47 -9.12
N GLU A 108 19.11 9.45 -8.46
CA GLU A 108 20.57 9.25 -8.36
C GLU A 108 21.22 8.90 -9.70
N LYS A 109 20.49 8.18 -10.58
CA LYS A 109 20.98 7.90 -11.94
C LYS A 109 21.10 9.17 -12.78
N THR A 110 20.10 10.04 -12.73
CA THR A 110 20.07 11.29 -13.50
C THR A 110 21.05 12.35 -12.99
N THR A 111 21.35 12.34 -11.69
CA THR A 111 22.31 13.26 -11.06
C THR A 111 23.75 12.73 -11.03
N HIS A 112 24.02 11.54 -11.62
CA HIS A 112 25.31 10.85 -11.58
C HIS A 112 25.88 10.65 -10.17
N SER A 113 25.05 10.65 -9.13
CA SER A 113 25.45 10.45 -7.74
C SER A 113 25.64 8.97 -7.36
N LEU A 114 25.25 8.04 -8.24
CA LEU A 114 25.50 6.60 -8.06
C LEU A 114 27.00 6.23 -8.12
N GLU A 115 27.79 6.90 -8.95
CA GLU A 115 29.23 6.58 -9.11
C GLU A 115 30.02 6.81 -7.81
N PRO A 116 29.91 7.97 -7.13
CA PRO A 116 30.54 8.17 -5.83
C PRO A 116 30.05 7.20 -4.76
N LEU A 117 28.77 6.82 -4.81
CA LEU A 117 28.18 5.91 -3.86
C LEU A 117 28.76 4.49 -3.99
N LEU A 118 28.98 4.03 -5.24
CA LEU A 118 29.59 2.73 -5.53
C LEU A 118 31.09 2.68 -5.22
N ALA A 119 31.76 3.84 -5.12
CA ALA A 119 33.14 3.95 -4.65
C ALA A 119 33.30 3.77 -3.13
N THR A 120 32.19 3.82 -2.39
CA THR A 120 32.21 3.58 -0.93
C THR A 120 32.28 2.08 -0.61
N PRO A 121 32.73 1.68 0.60
CA PRO A 121 32.79 0.27 1.01
C PRO A 121 31.42 -0.32 1.37
N ILE A 122 30.33 0.20 0.79
CA ILE A 122 28.96 -0.32 0.95
C ILE A 122 28.73 -1.44 -0.06
N THR A 123 28.15 -2.56 0.39
CA THR A 123 27.78 -3.64 -0.51
C THR A 123 26.49 -3.28 -1.26
N THR A 124 26.30 -3.82 -2.45
CA THR A 124 25.07 -3.60 -3.24
C THR A 124 23.82 -4.07 -2.48
N GLU A 125 23.96 -5.14 -1.71
CA GLU A 125 22.86 -5.65 -0.88
C GLU A 125 22.50 -4.70 0.26
N GLU A 126 23.50 -4.12 0.96
CA GLU A 126 23.26 -3.11 1.99
C GLU A 126 22.59 -1.86 1.41
N LEU A 127 22.98 -1.46 0.21
CA LEU A 127 22.38 -0.33 -0.49
C LEU A 127 20.92 -0.58 -0.86
N LEU A 128 20.62 -1.70 -1.51
CA LEU A 128 19.25 -2.05 -1.92
C LEU A 128 18.34 -2.26 -0.69
N PHE A 129 18.86 -2.90 0.34
CA PHE A 129 18.11 -3.09 1.58
C PHE A 129 17.83 -1.78 2.31
N GLY A 130 18.82 -0.88 2.38
CA GLY A 130 18.65 0.46 2.95
C GLY A 130 17.62 1.29 2.19
N LYS A 131 17.72 1.34 0.86
CA LYS A 131 16.75 2.01 0.00
C LYS A 131 15.35 1.38 0.08
N GLY A 132 15.28 0.06 0.12
CA GLY A 132 14.02 -0.65 0.29
C GLY A 132 13.33 -0.29 1.61
N LEU A 133 14.06 -0.34 2.72
CA LEU A 133 13.51 0.01 4.04
C LEU A 133 13.11 1.49 4.13
N SER A 134 13.87 2.39 3.51
CA SER A 134 13.53 3.82 3.53
C SER A 134 12.19 4.13 2.87
N ALA A 135 11.72 3.28 1.95
CA ALA A 135 10.42 3.40 1.29
C ALA A 135 9.31 2.60 2.00
N VAL A 136 9.62 1.39 2.48
CA VAL A 136 8.64 0.51 3.16
C VAL A 136 8.20 1.10 4.50
N ILE A 137 9.15 1.59 5.32
CA ILE A 137 8.84 2.06 6.69
C ILE A 137 7.80 3.18 6.69
N PRO A 138 7.96 4.31 5.96
CA PRO A 138 6.97 5.38 5.95
C PRO A 138 5.62 4.93 5.38
N ALA A 139 5.61 4.04 4.39
CA ALA A 139 4.38 3.51 3.80
C ALA A 139 3.57 2.68 4.81
N VAL A 140 4.24 1.79 5.53
CA VAL A 140 3.61 0.94 6.56
C VAL A 140 3.12 1.79 7.73
N ILE A 141 3.93 2.75 8.21
CA ILE A 141 3.54 3.66 9.30
C ILE A 141 2.34 4.51 8.88
N ALA A 142 2.33 5.05 7.66
CA ALA A 142 1.21 5.83 7.15
C ALA A 142 -0.07 4.99 7.08
N THR A 143 0.01 3.77 6.53
CA THR A 143 -1.14 2.87 6.41
C THR A 143 -1.70 2.47 7.78
N TRP A 144 -0.84 2.03 8.71
CA TRP A 144 -1.26 1.65 10.05
C TRP A 144 -1.79 2.83 10.85
N GLY A 145 -1.09 3.98 10.79
CA GLY A 145 -1.50 5.20 11.47
C GLY A 145 -2.87 5.69 11.00
N CYS A 146 -3.10 5.73 9.69
CA CYS A 146 -4.39 6.12 9.12
C CYS A 146 -5.50 5.13 9.46
N PHE A 147 -5.22 3.83 9.44
CA PHE A 147 -6.20 2.82 9.87
C PHE A 147 -6.56 2.97 11.35
N LEU A 148 -5.60 3.22 12.22
CA LEU A 148 -5.85 3.47 13.64
C LEU A 148 -6.67 4.75 13.85
N ILE A 149 -6.33 5.84 13.13
CA ILE A 149 -7.12 7.08 13.15
C ILE A 149 -8.55 6.81 12.68
N PHE A 150 -8.73 6.04 11.61
CA PHE A 150 -10.04 5.63 11.12
C PHE A 150 -10.84 4.88 12.19
N LEU A 151 -10.24 3.85 12.82
CA LEU A 151 -10.88 3.09 13.91
C LEU A 151 -11.31 3.98 15.09
N LEU A 152 -10.50 4.98 15.45
CA LEU A 152 -10.81 5.90 16.53
C LEU A 152 -11.89 6.92 16.15
N ALA A 153 -11.98 7.28 14.86
CA ALA A 153 -12.92 8.28 14.37
C ALA A 153 -14.30 7.70 14.01
N VAL A 154 -14.37 6.42 13.63
CA VAL A 154 -15.65 5.75 13.27
C VAL A 154 -16.73 5.87 14.34
N PRO A 155 -16.48 5.72 15.66
CA PRO A 155 -17.51 5.91 16.68
C PRO A 155 -18.15 7.31 16.67
N LEU A 156 -17.42 8.34 16.22
CA LEU A 156 -17.93 9.72 16.14
C LEU A 156 -18.96 9.90 15.03
N THR A 157 -19.04 8.97 14.06
CA THR A 157 -20.03 9.03 12.97
C THR A 157 -21.39 8.45 13.35
N GLY A 158 -21.56 7.94 14.58
CA GLY A 158 -22.83 7.40 15.08
C GLY A 158 -23.25 6.06 14.44
N VAL A 159 -22.32 5.29 13.90
CA VAL A 159 -22.59 3.95 13.36
C VAL A 159 -22.93 2.95 14.46
N SER A 160 -23.66 1.89 14.09
CA SER A 160 -24.03 0.81 14.99
C SER A 160 -22.79 0.03 15.48
N LYS A 161 -22.96 -0.70 16.61
CA LYS A 161 -21.87 -1.54 17.16
C LYS A 161 -21.49 -2.67 16.21
N GLU A 162 -22.45 -3.15 15.43
CA GLU A 162 -22.26 -4.20 14.43
C GLU A 162 -21.34 -3.75 13.30
N VAL A 163 -21.54 -2.55 12.76
CA VAL A 163 -20.66 -1.94 11.76
C VAL A 163 -19.25 -1.75 12.32
N MET A 164 -19.14 -1.27 13.56
CA MET A 164 -17.86 -1.10 14.22
C MET A 164 -17.11 -2.42 14.44
N ALA A 165 -17.84 -3.47 14.87
CA ALA A 165 -17.29 -4.81 15.02
C ALA A 165 -16.79 -5.40 13.70
N TYR A 166 -17.49 -5.11 12.60
CA TYR A 166 -17.05 -5.51 11.26
C TYR A 166 -15.74 -4.85 10.84
N ILE A 167 -15.58 -3.54 11.06
CA ILE A 167 -14.36 -2.80 10.78
C ILE A 167 -13.18 -3.34 11.59
N ALA A 168 -13.40 -3.69 12.85
CA ALA A 168 -12.41 -4.29 13.73
C ALA A 168 -12.31 -5.81 13.59
N SER A 169 -12.88 -6.41 12.54
CA SER A 169 -12.85 -7.85 12.34
C SER A 169 -11.44 -8.37 12.06
N PRO A 170 -11.14 -9.64 12.37
CA PRO A 170 -9.86 -10.28 12.07
C PRO A 170 -9.48 -10.17 10.58
N THR A 171 -10.46 -10.17 9.69
CA THR A 171 -10.27 -10.01 8.24
C THR A 171 -9.52 -8.72 7.92
N TRP A 172 -9.98 -7.58 8.44
CA TRP A 172 -9.39 -6.28 8.16
C TRP A 172 -8.11 -6.04 8.94
N ILE A 173 -8.03 -6.53 10.18
CA ILE A 173 -6.79 -6.47 10.96
C ILE A 173 -5.68 -7.22 10.23
N LEU A 174 -5.93 -8.44 9.76
CA LEU A 174 -4.97 -9.21 8.99
C LEU A 174 -4.66 -8.56 7.63
N ALA A 175 -5.67 -8.00 6.93
CA ALA A 175 -5.45 -7.32 5.67
C ALA A 175 -4.49 -6.12 5.84
N ILE A 176 -4.70 -5.28 6.84
CA ILE A 176 -3.90 -4.07 7.03
C ILE A 176 -2.53 -4.37 7.66
N PHE A 177 -2.48 -5.23 8.69
CA PHE A 177 -1.23 -5.46 9.43
C PHE A 177 -0.34 -6.56 8.85
N LEU A 178 -0.88 -7.50 8.07
CA LEU A 178 -0.12 -8.58 7.43
C LEU A 178 0.06 -8.33 5.92
N ILE A 179 -1.05 -8.14 5.16
CA ILE A 179 -0.97 -7.94 3.71
C ILE A 179 -0.33 -6.59 3.39
N GLY A 180 -0.65 -5.52 4.12
CA GLY A 180 -0.09 -4.18 3.89
C GLY A 180 1.44 -4.16 3.82
N PRO A 181 2.17 -4.61 4.84
CA PRO A 181 3.65 -4.68 4.79
C PRO A 181 4.19 -5.55 3.66
N LEU A 182 3.56 -6.70 3.36
CA LEU A 182 3.97 -7.55 2.24
C LEU A 182 3.80 -6.84 0.90
N MET A 183 2.68 -6.16 0.69
CA MET A 183 2.46 -5.35 -0.51
C MET A 183 3.47 -4.19 -0.62
N ALA A 184 3.85 -3.57 0.49
CA ALA A 184 4.88 -2.53 0.48
C ALA A 184 6.25 -3.07 0.06
N ILE A 185 6.63 -4.26 0.54
CA ILE A 185 7.88 -4.92 0.17
C ILE A 185 7.85 -5.28 -1.33
N LEU A 186 6.76 -5.86 -1.83
CA LEU A 186 6.58 -6.17 -3.25
C LEU A 186 6.70 -4.91 -4.11
N ALA A 187 6.00 -3.84 -3.70
CA ALA A 187 5.96 -2.59 -4.42
C ALA A 187 7.35 -1.95 -4.56
N VAL A 188 8.13 -1.94 -3.49
CA VAL A 188 9.51 -1.44 -3.51
C VAL A 188 10.40 -2.28 -4.42
N ASN A 189 10.40 -3.61 -4.26
CA ASN A 189 11.23 -4.48 -5.08
C ASN A 189 10.90 -4.37 -6.57
N PHE A 190 9.62 -4.25 -6.89
CA PHE A 190 9.17 -4.04 -8.27
C PHE A 190 9.56 -2.65 -8.79
N ALA A 191 9.39 -1.59 -7.97
CA ALA A 191 9.82 -0.25 -8.33
C ALA A 191 11.33 -0.15 -8.55
N ILE A 192 12.15 -0.80 -7.73
CA ILE A 192 13.60 -0.93 -7.91
C ILE A 192 13.91 -1.61 -9.24
N PHE A 193 13.23 -2.72 -9.55
CA PHE A 193 13.41 -3.44 -10.82
C PHE A 193 13.08 -2.57 -12.03
N VAL A 194 11.95 -1.86 -12.02
CA VAL A 194 11.53 -0.96 -13.11
C VAL A 194 12.48 0.23 -13.22
N SER A 195 12.85 0.85 -12.10
CA SER A 195 13.73 2.01 -12.04
C SER A 195 15.14 1.72 -12.56
N SER A 196 15.59 0.47 -12.45
CA SER A 196 16.89 0.07 -13.04
C SER A 196 16.93 0.22 -14.58
N ARG A 197 15.77 0.16 -15.23
CA ARG A 197 15.62 0.25 -16.70
C ARG A 197 15.02 1.57 -17.17
N ALA A 198 14.35 2.31 -16.31
CA ALA A 198 13.74 3.58 -16.64
C ALA A 198 14.79 4.72 -16.64
N ALA A 199 14.56 5.71 -17.50
CA ALA A 199 15.37 6.92 -17.56
C ALA A 199 14.73 8.11 -16.83
N ASP A 200 13.41 8.03 -16.54
CA ASP A 200 12.63 9.07 -15.90
C ASP A 200 11.87 8.50 -14.70
N PRO A 201 11.88 9.17 -13.52
CA PRO A 201 11.17 8.73 -12.33
C PRO A 201 9.66 8.57 -12.56
N ARG A 202 9.04 9.43 -13.35
CA ARG A 202 7.60 9.39 -13.64
C ARG A 202 7.23 8.14 -14.44
N VAL A 203 8.07 7.77 -15.40
CA VAL A 203 7.88 6.55 -16.18
C VAL A 203 8.03 5.32 -15.29
N ALA A 204 9.03 5.31 -14.40
CA ALA A 204 9.22 4.23 -13.43
C ALA A 204 8.00 4.09 -12.49
N GLU A 205 7.47 5.20 -12.00
CA GLU A 205 6.28 5.25 -11.15
C GLU A 205 5.04 4.71 -11.89
N GLN A 206 4.78 5.18 -13.11
CA GLN A 206 3.62 4.73 -13.92
C GLN A 206 3.67 3.23 -14.23
N ILE A 207 4.83 2.71 -14.64
CA ILE A 207 4.97 1.27 -14.90
C ILE A 207 4.79 0.48 -13.60
N SER A 208 5.33 0.96 -12.49
CA SER A 208 5.22 0.28 -11.20
C SER A 208 3.80 0.30 -10.65
N ALA A 209 2.99 1.29 -11.02
CA ALA A 209 1.58 1.38 -10.64
C ALA A 209 0.72 0.21 -11.19
N VAL A 210 1.25 -0.61 -12.10
CA VAL A 210 0.58 -1.86 -12.53
C VAL A 210 0.30 -2.80 -11.35
N LEU A 211 1.06 -2.71 -10.27
CA LEU A 211 0.81 -3.48 -9.04
C LEU A 211 -0.51 -3.11 -8.33
N VAL A 212 -1.13 -2.01 -8.69
CA VAL A 212 -2.47 -1.65 -8.21
C VAL A 212 -3.57 -2.50 -8.88
N MET A 213 -3.30 -3.02 -10.09
CA MET A 213 -4.28 -3.81 -10.86
C MET A 213 -4.88 -5.01 -10.09
N PRO A 214 -4.09 -5.84 -9.39
CA PRO A 214 -4.66 -6.95 -8.61
C PRO A 214 -5.65 -6.47 -7.54
N VAL A 215 -5.36 -5.36 -6.84
CA VAL A 215 -6.28 -4.78 -5.84
C VAL A 215 -7.56 -4.28 -6.52
N MET A 216 -7.43 -3.62 -7.67
CA MET A 216 -8.58 -3.19 -8.47
C MET A 216 -9.43 -4.38 -8.94
N LEU A 217 -8.81 -5.48 -9.36
CA LEU A 217 -9.54 -6.69 -9.76
C LEU A 217 -10.33 -7.29 -8.60
N VAL A 218 -9.77 -7.29 -7.40
CA VAL A 218 -10.50 -7.73 -6.19
C VAL A 218 -11.66 -6.79 -5.89
N LEU A 219 -11.46 -5.47 -5.97
CA LEU A 219 -12.50 -4.47 -5.76
C LEU A 219 -13.66 -4.65 -6.76
N PHE A 220 -13.38 -4.72 -8.04
CA PHE A 220 -14.41 -4.96 -9.05
C PHE A 220 -15.07 -6.33 -8.91
N GLY A 221 -14.31 -7.35 -8.50
CA GLY A 221 -14.83 -8.68 -8.19
C GLY A 221 -15.82 -8.67 -7.01
N GLN A 222 -15.58 -7.84 -6.00
CA GLN A 222 -16.52 -7.63 -4.89
C GLN A 222 -17.77 -6.86 -5.32
N LEU A 223 -17.60 -5.73 -6.04
CA LEU A 223 -18.72 -4.96 -6.58
C LEU A 223 -19.61 -5.81 -7.48
N ALA A 224 -19.02 -6.70 -8.27
CA ALA A 224 -19.76 -7.66 -9.09
C ALA A 224 -20.35 -8.86 -8.33
N GLY A 225 -20.03 -8.98 -7.03
CA GLY A 225 -20.50 -10.09 -6.18
C GLY A 225 -19.80 -11.43 -6.41
N PHE A 226 -18.67 -11.46 -7.12
CA PHE A 226 -17.90 -12.71 -7.35
C PHE A 226 -16.96 -13.07 -6.21
N ILE A 227 -16.52 -12.08 -5.45
CA ILE A 227 -15.53 -12.25 -4.37
C ILE A 227 -16.12 -11.73 -3.06
N VAL A 228 -15.98 -12.49 -2.00
CA VAL A 228 -16.23 -12.04 -0.63
C VAL A 228 -14.94 -12.24 0.16
N LEU A 229 -14.42 -11.17 0.74
CA LEU A 229 -13.22 -11.23 1.56
C LEU A 229 -13.50 -11.98 2.85
N ASN A 230 -12.66 -12.96 3.13
CA ASN A 230 -12.64 -13.72 4.36
C ASN A 230 -11.20 -13.96 4.82
N VAL A 231 -11.06 -14.39 6.08
CA VAL A 231 -9.74 -14.68 6.68
C VAL A 231 -8.93 -15.70 5.87
N GLN A 232 -9.61 -16.71 5.33
CA GLN A 232 -8.93 -17.76 4.55
C GLN A 232 -8.32 -17.19 3.26
N LEU A 233 -9.05 -16.35 2.52
CA LEU A 233 -8.57 -15.70 1.31
C LEU A 233 -7.37 -14.80 1.63
N ILE A 234 -7.42 -14.06 2.73
CA ILE A 234 -6.33 -13.19 3.17
C ILE A 234 -5.07 -13.99 3.50
N LEU A 235 -5.21 -15.12 4.21
CA LEU A 235 -4.07 -15.98 4.52
C LEU A 235 -3.46 -16.61 3.26
N ILE A 236 -4.29 -17.07 2.31
CA ILE A 236 -3.79 -17.57 1.02
C ILE A 236 -3.04 -16.45 0.27
N THR A 237 -3.61 -15.26 0.21
CA THR A 237 -2.97 -14.10 -0.42
C THR A 237 -1.64 -13.75 0.27
N ALA A 238 -1.56 -13.83 1.60
CA ALA A 238 -0.32 -13.60 2.34
C ALA A 238 0.77 -14.60 1.93
N VAL A 239 0.44 -15.89 1.86
CA VAL A 239 1.39 -16.94 1.43
C VAL A 239 1.88 -16.66 0.00
N VAL A 240 0.96 -16.35 -0.93
CA VAL A 240 1.32 -16.02 -2.32
C VAL A 240 2.25 -14.80 -2.36
N LEU A 241 1.93 -13.72 -1.61
CA LEU A 241 2.77 -12.52 -1.56
C LEU A 241 4.16 -12.83 -1.02
N VAL A 242 4.30 -13.61 0.05
CA VAL A 242 5.61 -14.02 0.59
C VAL A 242 6.44 -14.76 -0.46
N LEU A 243 5.82 -15.66 -1.23
CA LEU A 243 6.52 -16.39 -2.31
C LEU A 243 6.96 -15.44 -3.44
N VAL A 244 6.08 -14.52 -3.84
CA VAL A 244 6.38 -13.51 -4.87
C VAL A 244 7.46 -12.55 -4.39
N ASP A 245 7.38 -12.05 -3.15
CA ASP A 245 8.40 -11.19 -2.55
C ASP A 245 9.77 -11.86 -2.53
N PHE A 246 9.81 -13.12 -2.11
CA PHE A 246 11.05 -13.88 -2.09
C PHE A 246 11.65 -14.03 -3.51
N ALA A 247 10.80 -14.30 -4.51
CA ALA A 247 11.23 -14.37 -5.91
C ALA A 247 11.76 -13.02 -6.42
N MET A 248 11.05 -11.93 -6.09
CA MET A 248 11.44 -10.58 -6.49
C MET A 248 12.73 -10.11 -5.83
N ILE A 249 12.93 -10.38 -4.55
CA ILE A 249 14.20 -10.08 -3.84
C ILE A 249 15.37 -10.84 -4.49
N ARG A 250 15.18 -12.12 -4.82
CA ARG A 250 16.19 -12.90 -5.53
C ARG A 250 16.52 -12.32 -6.91
N LEU A 251 15.50 -11.94 -7.65
CA LEU A 251 15.64 -11.32 -8.97
C LEU A 251 16.38 -9.97 -8.87
N ALA A 252 15.99 -9.11 -7.93
CA ALA A 252 16.65 -7.84 -7.69
C ALA A 252 18.13 -8.02 -7.34
N ALA A 253 18.47 -8.93 -6.42
CA ALA A 253 19.84 -9.22 -6.04
C ALA A 253 20.69 -9.73 -7.23
N HIS A 254 20.09 -10.48 -8.16
CA HIS A 254 20.79 -10.96 -9.35
C HIS A 254 21.06 -9.84 -10.38
N LEU A 255 20.09 -8.94 -10.57
CA LEU A 255 20.21 -7.85 -11.55
C LEU A 255 21.19 -6.75 -11.12
N PHE A 256 21.30 -6.48 -9.81
CA PHE A 256 22.15 -5.44 -9.24
C PHE A 256 23.56 -5.94 -8.88
N ARG A 257 24.03 -7.05 -9.47
CA ARG A 257 25.46 -7.41 -9.34
C ARG A 257 26.32 -6.33 -9.96
N ARG A 258 27.40 -5.92 -9.26
CA ARG A 258 28.31 -4.83 -9.66
C ARG A 258 28.82 -4.98 -11.12
N GLU A 259 29.05 -6.20 -11.57
CA GLU A 259 29.49 -6.49 -12.93
C GLU A 259 28.45 -6.10 -14.00
N THR A 260 27.17 -6.25 -13.70
CA THR A 260 26.08 -5.91 -14.63
C THR A 260 25.86 -4.40 -14.71
N ILE A 261 26.06 -3.67 -13.60
CA ILE A 261 25.93 -2.21 -13.54
C ILE A 261 27.04 -1.54 -14.36
N LEU A 262 28.29 -1.99 -14.17
CA LEU A 262 29.46 -1.39 -14.86
C LEU A 262 29.51 -1.68 -16.37
N THR A 263 28.88 -2.76 -16.84
CA THR A 263 28.99 -3.19 -18.26
C THR A 263 27.77 -2.83 -19.11
N ARG A 264 26.59 -2.64 -18.53
CA ARG A 264 25.33 -2.44 -19.27
C ARG A 264 24.65 -1.10 -19.09
N TRP A 265 25.13 -0.25 -18.19
CA TRP A 265 24.55 1.08 -17.95
C TRP A 265 25.26 2.14 -18.82
N LYS A 266 25.08 2.04 -20.14
CA LYS A 266 25.38 3.13 -21.08
C LYS A 266 24.10 3.81 -21.50
#